data_b969169634c682ad5c0dca096901c2c4
#
_entry.id   b969169634c682ad5c0dca096901c2c4
#
_cell.length_a   1.000
_cell.length_b   1.000
_cell.length_c   1.000
_cell.angle_alpha   90.00
_cell.angle_beta   90.00
_cell.angle_gamma   90.00
#
_symmetry.space_group_name_H-M   'P 1'
#
loop_
_entity.id
_entity.type
_entity.pdbx_description
1 polymer ?
#
loop_
_entity_poly.entity_id
_entity_poly.type
_entity_poly.pdbx_seq_one_letter_code
_entity_poly.pdbx_strand_id
1 'polypeptide(L)'
;MKICKLEGKLEGISYTIHTVEELKKRYPQHSFCWLIGDDQARQFDAWKESKRLKKEVEFYVFSREGSSILPEGMKRVSMDLIPVSSTEIRQGKKLYEVPVSVRLKIAEKGLYFEETIRQYMNEKRYRHSLSVAQLCVALASAHNLNTEKAWKMGILHDICKQMPYEISKIWMRHHMPFHMNEAPAIWHGYIGADFVKRQLDVRDKDVISAIYHHVLGDGKSSYDKILFIADKLDPSRGYDSSEQIELCKMNLDLGFKRVKKNNKNI
;
A
#
# COMPACT_ATOMS: atom_id res chain seq x y z
N MET A 1 18.92 -16.45 -1.94
CA MET A 1 17.91 -16.77 -0.91
C MET A 1 16.76 -17.51 -1.57
N LYS A 2 16.27 -18.60 -0.97
CA LYS A 2 15.10 -19.33 -1.45
C LYS A 2 13.99 -19.23 -0.39
N ILE A 3 12.73 -19.10 -0.84
CA ILE A 3 11.58 -19.09 0.06
C ILE A 3 11.21 -20.54 0.36
N CYS A 4 11.22 -20.92 1.63
CA CYS A 4 10.70 -22.21 2.10
C CYS A 4 9.20 -22.08 2.40
N LYS A 5 8.35 -22.87 1.72
CA LYS A 5 6.90 -22.88 1.93
C LYS A 5 6.43 -23.93 2.93
N LEU A 6 7.35 -24.44 3.77
CA LEU A 6 7.07 -25.55 4.66
C LEU A 6 5.95 -25.24 5.65
N GLU A 7 6.05 -24.10 6.35
CA GLU A 7 5.07 -23.69 7.36
C GLU A 7 3.65 -23.51 6.79
N GLY A 8 3.54 -23.02 5.56
CA GLY A 8 2.24 -22.91 4.88
C GLY A 8 1.60 -24.26 4.48
N LYS A 9 2.30 -25.39 4.70
CA LYS A 9 1.80 -26.75 4.44
C LYS A 9 1.52 -27.52 5.74
N LEU A 10 1.92 -26.97 6.89
CA LEU A 10 1.63 -27.56 8.19
C LEU A 10 0.21 -27.16 8.60
N GLU A 11 -0.57 -28.13 9.06
CA GLU A 11 -1.91 -27.87 9.59
C GLU A 11 -1.84 -27.27 11.00
N GLY A 12 -2.73 -26.32 11.29
CA GLY A 12 -2.87 -25.70 12.61
C GLY A 12 -1.86 -24.60 12.91
N ILE A 13 -1.56 -24.38 14.20
CA ILE A 13 -0.65 -23.32 14.64
C ILE A 13 0.79 -23.72 14.33
N SER A 14 1.49 -22.90 13.55
CA SER A 14 2.91 -23.12 13.22
C SER A 14 3.79 -22.73 14.43
N TYR A 15 4.43 -23.71 15.04
CA TYR A 15 5.44 -23.50 16.06
C TYR A 15 6.83 -23.76 15.48
N THR A 16 7.80 -22.94 15.84
CA THR A 16 9.19 -23.05 15.34
C THR A 16 9.80 -24.45 15.57
N ILE A 17 9.49 -25.11 16.68
CA ILE A 17 9.99 -26.46 16.95
C ILE A 17 9.54 -27.46 15.87
N HIS A 18 8.28 -27.40 15.44
CA HIS A 18 7.76 -28.30 14.40
C HIS A 18 8.42 -28.04 13.03
N THR A 19 8.67 -26.75 12.73
CA THR A 19 9.39 -26.36 11.51
C THR A 19 10.82 -26.92 11.52
N VAL A 20 11.52 -26.80 12.64
CA VAL A 20 12.88 -27.33 12.80
C VAL A 20 12.91 -28.86 12.65
N GLU A 21 11.99 -29.56 13.32
CA GLU A 21 11.87 -31.03 13.22
C GLU A 21 11.67 -31.47 11.76
N GLU A 22 10.76 -30.83 11.06
CA GLU A 22 10.47 -31.18 9.66
C GLU A 22 11.63 -30.82 8.72
N LEU A 23 12.36 -29.72 8.98
CA LEU A 23 13.57 -29.38 8.22
C LEU A 23 14.67 -30.42 8.43
N LYS A 24 14.94 -30.84 9.67
CA LYS A 24 15.93 -31.87 9.99
C LYS A 24 15.57 -33.24 9.37
N LYS A 25 14.29 -33.59 9.36
CA LYS A 25 13.80 -34.80 8.72
C LYS A 25 14.02 -34.76 7.20
N ARG A 26 13.77 -33.62 6.55
CA ARG A 26 13.95 -33.46 5.10
C ARG A 26 15.41 -33.35 4.66
N TYR A 27 16.22 -32.76 5.54
CA TYR A 27 17.63 -32.47 5.25
C TYR A 27 18.55 -32.93 6.37
N PRO A 28 18.65 -34.27 6.59
CA PRO A 28 19.35 -34.83 7.74
C PRO A 28 20.85 -34.53 7.76
N GLN A 29 21.44 -34.20 6.61
CA GLN A 29 22.85 -33.85 6.48
C GLN A 29 23.16 -32.36 6.68
N HIS A 30 22.13 -31.54 7.00
CA HIS A 30 22.29 -30.08 7.16
C HIS A 30 22.23 -29.68 8.63
N SER A 31 23.09 -28.74 9.00
CA SER A 31 22.96 -27.99 10.24
C SER A 31 22.10 -26.76 9.99
N PHE A 32 21.24 -26.44 10.95
CA PHE A 32 20.34 -25.28 10.85
C PHE A 32 20.72 -24.25 11.90
N CYS A 33 20.66 -22.97 11.52
CA CYS A 33 20.68 -21.86 12.46
C CYS A 33 19.38 -21.05 12.31
N TRP A 34 18.96 -20.44 13.40
CA TRP A 34 17.74 -19.64 13.45
C TRP A 34 18.09 -18.19 13.69
N LEU A 35 17.60 -17.31 12.81
CA LEU A 35 17.86 -15.87 12.86
C LEU A 35 16.66 -15.18 13.48
N ILE A 36 16.84 -14.45 14.58
CA ILE A 36 15.78 -13.72 15.29
C ILE A 36 16.22 -12.31 15.66
N GLY A 37 15.25 -11.43 15.86
CA GLY A 37 15.49 -10.12 16.46
C GLY A 37 15.62 -10.22 17.98
N ASP A 38 16.18 -9.22 18.61
CA ASP A 38 16.34 -9.15 20.07
C ASP A 38 14.99 -9.04 20.81
N ASP A 39 13.93 -8.52 20.18
CA ASP A 39 12.57 -8.57 20.69
C ASP A 39 12.05 -10.03 20.85
N GLN A 40 12.34 -10.88 19.87
CA GLN A 40 12.01 -12.31 19.90
C GLN A 40 12.91 -13.06 20.89
N ALA A 41 14.19 -12.72 20.93
CA ALA A 41 15.12 -13.32 21.89
C ALA A 41 14.69 -13.08 23.34
N ARG A 42 14.22 -11.88 23.68
CA ARG A 42 13.69 -11.55 25.03
C ARG A 42 12.46 -12.38 25.41
N GLN A 43 11.65 -12.79 24.43
CA GLN A 43 10.43 -13.57 24.65
C GLN A 43 10.63 -15.08 24.42
N PHE A 44 11.88 -15.51 24.20
CA PHE A 44 12.18 -16.86 23.77
C PHE A 44 11.71 -17.94 24.74
N ASP A 45 11.77 -17.69 26.05
CA ASP A 45 11.34 -18.67 27.07
C ASP A 45 9.84 -18.97 27.01
N ALA A 46 9.03 -18.09 26.41
CA ALA A 46 7.61 -18.32 26.13
C ALA A 46 7.36 -19.18 24.88
N TRP A 47 8.38 -19.48 24.08
CA TRP A 47 8.22 -20.31 22.90
C TRP A 47 7.97 -21.77 23.25
N LYS A 48 7.16 -22.43 22.43
CA LYS A 48 6.87 -23.85 22.63
C LYS A 48 8.16 -24.67 22.60
N GLU A 49 8.40 -25.44 23.66
CA GLU A 49 9.58 -26.29 23.83
C GLU A 49 10.92 -25.53 23.68
N SER A 50 11.00 -24.29 24.17
CA SER A 50 12.16 -23.41 24.04
C SER A 50 13.49 -24.07 24.44
N LYS A 51 13.49 -24.83 25.56
CA LYS A 51 14.68 -25.55 26.05
C LYS A 51 15.16 -26.64 25.07
N ARG A 52 14.22 -27.34 24.42
CA ARG A 52 14.53 -28.35 23.40
C ARG A 52 15.01 -27.66 22.13
N LEU A 53 14.34 -26.59 21.73
CA LEU A 53 14.65 -25.84 20.53
C LEU A 53 16.10 -25.28 20.55
N LYS A 54 16.59 -24.82 21.72
CA LYS A 54 18.00 -24.43 21.92
C LYS A 54 19.01 -25.55 21.66
N LYS A 55 18.63 -26.80 21.87
CA LYS A 55 19.49 -27.96 21.58
C LYS A 55 19.44 -28.39 20.13
N GLU A 56 18.36 -28.07 19.44
CA GLU A 56 18.11 -28.49 18.06
C GLU A 56 18.76 -27.58 17.02
N VAL A 57 18.87 -26.28 17.29
CA VAL A 57 19.43 -25.28 16.36
C VAL A 57 20.23 -24.20 17.09
N GLU A 58 21.21 -23.63 16.40
CA GLU A 58 21.91 -22.45 16.88
C GLU A 58 21.09 -21.19 16.63
N PHE A 59 20.99 -20.29 17.63
CA PHE A 59 20.30 -19.00 17.50
C PHE A 59 21.29 -17.88 17.27
N TYR A 60 21.03 -17.08 16.23
CA TYR A 60 21.73 -15.85 15.93
C TYR A 60 20.77 -14.66 16.11
N VAL A 61 21.14 -13.72 16.96
CA VAL A 61 20.28 -12.59 17.33
C VAL A 61 20.79 -11.32 16.69
N PHE A 62 19.96 -10.71 15.87
CA PHE A 62 20.18 -9.37 15.32
C PHE A 62 19.64 -8.34 16.30
N SER A 63 20.54 -7.56 16.91
CA SER A 63 20.15 -6.52 17.88
C SER A 63 19.86 -5.21 17.16
N ARG A 64 18.70 -4.64 17.47
CA ARG A 64 18.33 -3.27 17.05
C ARG A 64 18.81 -2.23 18.05
N GLU A 65 18.99 -2.63 19.31
CA GLU A 65 19.49 -1.79 20.40
C GLU A 65 20.76 -2.43 20.92
N GLY A 66 21.91 -1.79 20.72
CA GLY A 66 23.26 -2.36 20.91
C GLY A 66 23.58 -2.97 22.30
N SER A 67 22.66 -3.02 23.26
CA SER A 67 22.92 -3.37 24.65
C SER A 67 21.99 -4.41 25.30
N SER A 68 21.12 -5.09 24.56
CA SER A 68 20.24 -6.10 25.18
C SER A 68 21.04 -7.31 25.66
N ILE A 69 20.76 -7.77 26.91
CA ILE A 69 21.29 -9.03 27.43
C ILE A 69 20.64 -10.17 26.61
N LEU A 70 21.48 -11.03 26.03
CA LEU A 70 20.99 -12.18 25.29
C LEU A 70 20.71 -13.36 26.24
N PRO A 71 19.68 -14.15 25.96
CA PRO A 71 19.52 -15.45 26.61
C PRO A 71 20.76 -16.33 26.43
N GLU A 72 21.10 -17.09 27.44
CA GLU A 72 22.26 -18.00 27.41
C GLU A 72 22.22 -18.93 26.18
N GLY A 73 23.37 -19.13 25.56
CA GLY A 73 23.53 -19.99 24.37
C GLY A 73 23.14 -19.36 23.03
N MET A 74 22.75 -18.09 23.01
CA MET A 74 22.48 -17.36 21.76
C MET A 74 23.69 -16.52 21.33
N LYS A 75 23.92 -16.42 20.02
CA LYS A 75 25.04 -15.68 19.43
C LYS A 75 24.56 -14.33 18.88
N ARG A 76 25.23 -13.25 19.25
CA ARG A 76 24.95 -11.92 18.70
C ARG A 76 25.55 -11.77 17.29
N VAL A 77 24.76 -11.22 16.39
CA VAL A 77 25.26 -10.76 15.09
C VAL A 77 25.42 -9.25 15.16
N SER A 78 26.64 -8.77 14.96
CA SER A 78 26.90 -7.33 14.81
C SER A 78 26.47 -6.91 13.41
N MET A 79 25.62 -5.86 13.34
CA MET A 79 25.19 -5.24 12.09
C MET A 79 24.88 -3.77 12.34
N ASP A 80 24.95 -2.97 11.31
CA ASP A 80 24.49 -1.59 11.38
C ASP A 80 22.98 -1.55 11.66
N LEU A 81 22.58 -0.63 12.52
CA LEU A 81 21.19 -0.44 12.89
C LEU A 81 20.39 0.02 11.67
N ILE A 82 19.40 -0.75 11.27
CA ILE A 82 18.41 -0.32 10.29
C ILE A 82 17.17 0.16 11.08
N PRO A 83 16.92 1.48 11.15
CA PRO A 83 15.90 2.07 12.04
C PRO A 83 14.48 1.92 11.46
N VAL A 84 14.12 0.70 11.05
CA VAL A 84 12.83 0.37 10.48
C VAL A 84 12.24 -0.89 11.10
N SER A 85 10.95 -0.88 11.35
CA SER A 85 10.22 -2.06 11.81
C SER A 85 9.16 -2.48 10.79
N SER A 86 8.86 -3.78 10.74
CA SER A 86 7.75 -4.28 9.91
C SER A 86 6.39 -3.71 10.34
N THR A 87 6.25 -3.30 11.58
CA THR A 87 5.06 -2.60 12.08
C THR A 87 4.93 -1.21 11.45
N GLU A 88 6.00 -0.41 11.42
CA GLU A 88 5.99 0.89 10.75
C GLU A 88 5.70 0.76 9.25
N ILE A 89 6.28 -0.24 8.59
CA ILE A 89 6.00 -0.50 7.16
C ILE A 89 4.53 -0.84 6.94
N ARG A 90 3.94 -1.74 7.76
CA ARG A 90 2.52 -2.07 7.67
C ARG A 90 1.60 -0.89 8.00
N GLN A 91 2.08 0.08 8.78
CA GLN A 91 1.40 1.36 9.01
C GLN A 91 1.61 2.37 7.87
N GLY A 92 2.18 1.97 6.75
CA GLY A 92 2.46 2.85 5.62
C GLY A 92 3.59 3.86 5.86
N LYS A 93 4.33 3.72 6.96
CA LYS A 93 5.45 4.61 7.33
C LYS A 93 6.75 4.07 6.78
N LYS A 94 7.72 4.97 6.50
CA LYS A 94 9.09 4.60 6.11
C LYS A 94 9.17 3.60 4.94
N LEU A 95 8.22 3.63 4.02
CA LEU A 95 8.22 2.72 2.86
C LEU A 95 9.50 2.85 2.02
N TYR A 96 10.14 4.02 2.02
CA TYR A 96 11.39 4.28 1.32
C TYR A 96 12.62 3.57 1.95
N GLU A 97 12.52 3.13 3.21
CA GLU A 97 13.59 2.43 3.93
C GLU A 97 13.69 0.94 3.55
N VAL A 98 12.67 0.39 2.89
CA VAL A 98 12.72 -1.02 2.46
C VAL A 98 13.37 -1.15 1.08
N PRO A 99 13.97 -2.32 0.75
CA PRO A 99 14.57 -2.56 -0.56
C PRO A 99 13.59 -2.27 -1.72
N VAL A 100 14.11 -1.76 -2.83
CA VAL A 100 13.31 -1.39 -4.02
C VAL A 100 12.41 -2.53 -4.47
N SER A 101 12.90 -3.78 -4.48
CA SER A 101 12.10 -4.95 -4.85
C SER A 101 10.87 -5.16 -3.95
N VAL A 102 10.97 -4.83 -2.66
CA VAL A 102 9.86 -4.89 -1.70
C VAL A 102 8.89 -3.74 -1.96
N ARG A 103 9.38 -2.51 -2.16
CA ARG A 103 8.54 -1.35 -2.50
C ARG A 103 7.73 -1.57 -3.77
N LEU A 104 8.37 -2.10 -4.81
CA LEU A 104 7.69 -2.45 -6.05
C LEU A 104 6.59 -3.49 -5.83
N LYS A 105 6.80 -4.46 -4.94
CA LYS A 105 5.78 -5.46 -4.60
C LYS A 105 4.63 -4.87 -3.80
N ILE A 106 4.93 -3.97 -2.86
CA ILE A 106 3.92 -3.20 -2.12
C ILE A 106 3.04 -2.43 -3.11
N ALA A 107 3.64 -1.68 -4.04
CA ALA A 107 2.94 -0.88 -5.03
C ALA A 107 2.12 -1.75 -6.02
N GLU A 108 2.70 -2.86 -6.49
CA GLU A 108 2.02 -3.80 -7.39
C GLU A 108 0.75 -4.37 -6.75
N LYS A 109 0.84 -4.73 -5.46
CA LYS A 109 -0.27 -5.33 -4.71
C LYS A 109 -1.17 -4.32 -4.00
N GLY A 110 -0.81 -3.04 -3.99
CA GLY A 110 -1.53 -2.00 -3.25
C GLY A 110 -1.49 -2.19 -1.73
N LEU A 111 -0.46 -2.86 -1.20
CA LEU A 111 -0.36 -3.12 0.24
C LEU A 111 -0.14 -1.82 1.01
N TYR A 112 -0.80 -1.68 2.16
CA TYR A 112 -0.64 -0.57 3.12
C TYR A 112 -1.02 0.81 2.56
N PHE A 113 -1.73 0.89 1.44
CA PHE A 113 -2.14 2.17 0.86
C PHE A 113 -3.15 2.91 1.73
N GLU A 114 -4.06 2.19 2.40
CA GLU A 114 -5.01 2.80 3.34
C GLU A 114 -4.29 3.47 4.51
N GLU A 115 -3.32 2.79 5.11
CA GLU A 115 -2.52 3.32 6.20
C GLU A 115 -1.62 4.46 5.73
N THR A 116 -1.11 4.35 4.50
CA THR A 116 -0.28 5.39 3.90
C THR A 116 -1.04 6.68 3.71
N ILE A 117 -2.23 6.66 3.10
CA ILE A 117 -3.00 7.88 2.82
C ILE A 117 -3.46 8.59 4.10
N ARG A 118 -3.68 7.88 5.20
CA ARG A 118 -4.00 8.47 6.52
C ARG A 118 -2.96 9.47 7.01
N GLN A 119 -1.72 9.38 6.53
CA GLN A 119 -0.64 10.30 6.90
C GLN A 119 -0.70 11.63 6.12
N TYR A 120 -1.43 11.66 5.00
CA TYR A 120 -1.48 12.81 4.07
C TYR A 120 -2.81 13.54 4.08
N MET A 121 -3.81 13.03 4.83
CA MET A 121 -5.16 13.61 4.82
C MET A 121 -5.88 13.45 6.15
N ASN A 122 -6.86 14.31 6.39
CA ASN A 122 -7.73 14.22 7.57
C ASN A 122 -8.77 13.11 7.42
N GLU A 123 -9.45 12.76 8.51
CA GLU A 123 -10.42 11.65 8.56
C GLU A 123 -11.58 11.82 7.55
N LYS A 124 -12.07 13.04 7.33
CA LYS A 124 -13.14 13.32 6.34
C LYS A 124 -12.68 12.95 4.93
N ARG A 125 -11.46 13.36 4.55
CA ARG A 125 -10.88 13.07 3.23
C ARG A 125 -10.54 11.58 3.09
N TYR A 126 -10.07 10.96 4.14
CA TYR A 126 -9.81 9.53 4.17
C TYR A 126 -11.09 8.71 3.88
N ARG A 127 -12.21 9.03 4.55
CA ARG A 127 -13.51 8.38 4.30
C ARG A 127 -13.98 8.58 2.88
N HIS A 128 -13.82 9.79 2.33
CA HIS A 128 -14.10 10.08 0.93
C HIS A 128 -13.26 9.17 0.01
N SER A 129 -11.95 9.06 0.22
CA SER A 129 -11.08 8.22 -0.61
C SER A 129 -11.46 6.73 -0.54
N LEU A 130 -11.89 6.22 0.63
CA LEU A 130 -12.41 4.87 0.76
C LEU A 130 -13.71 4.67 -0.04
N SER A 131 -14.65 5.60 0.08
CA SER A 131 -15.93 5.53 -0.63
C SER A 131 -15.72 5.61 -2.15
N VAL A 132 -14.85 6.50 -2.62
CA VAL A 132 -14.45 6.58 -4.04
C VAL A 132 -13.80 5.28 -4.51
N ALA A 133 -12.91 4.68 -3.73
CA ALA A 133 -12.28 3.41 -4.08
C ALA A 133 -13.32 2.28 -4.23
N GLN A 134 -14.28 2.18 -3.31
CA GLN A 134 -15.38 1.21 -3.39
C GLN A 134 -16.24 1.40 -4.64
N LEU A 135 -16.59 2.65 -4.97
CA LEU A 135 -17.36 2.96 -6.17
C LEU A 135 -16.55 2.67 -7.45
N CYS A 136 -15.24 2.96 -7.47
CA CYS A 136 -14.37 2.58 -8.57
C CYS A 136 -14.37 1.06 -8.80
N VAL A 137 -14.29 0.27 -7.73
CA VAL A 137 -14.37 -1.20 -7.80
C VAL A 137 -15.71 -1.66 -8.39
N ALA A 138 -16.81 -1.09 -7.91
CA ALA A 138 -18.16 -1.45 -8.40
C ALA A 138 -18.32 -1.13 -9.89
N LEU A 139 -17.87 0.05 -10.33
CA LEU A 139 -17.91 0.44 -11.75
C LEU A 139 -16.98 -0.43 -12.60
N ALA A 140 -15.76 -0.69 -12.16
CA ALA A 140 -14.83 -1.54 -12.88
C ALA A 140 -15.37 -2.98 -13.03
N SER A 141 -15.95 -3.53 -11.97
CA SER A 141 -16.60 -4.86 -12.02
C SER A 141 -17.75 -4.90 -13.03
N ALA A 142 -18.62 -3.88 -13.07
CA ALA A 142 -19.72 -3.80 -14.01
C ALA A 142 -19.27 -3.78 -15.50
N HIS A 143 -18.03 -3.32 -15.75
CA HIS A 143 -17.46 -3.24 -17.08
C HIS A 143 -16.36 -4.28 -17.35
N ASN A 144 -16.26 -5.34 -16.55
CA ASN A 144 -15.27 -6.42 -16.68
C ASN A 144 -13.82 -5.92 -16.70
N LEU A 145 -13.53 -4.86 -15.94
CA LEU A 145 -12.19 -4.29 -15.78
C LEU A 145 -11.53 -4.79 -14.50
N ASN A 146 -10.21 -4.62 -14.40
CA ASN A 146 -9.45 -5.04 -13.23
C ASN A 146 -9.80 -4.18 -11.99
N THR A 147 -10.43 -4.80 -11.01
CA THR A 147 -10.89 -4.15 -9.78
C THR A 147 -9.77 -3.77 -8.82
N GLU A 148 -8.62 -4.47 -8.85
CA GLU A 148 -7.45 -4.10 -8.04
C GLU A 148 -6.85 -2.77 -8.51
N LYS A 149 -6.82 -2.53 -9.83
CA LYS A 149 -6.40 -1.23 -10.37
C LYS A 149 -7.40 -0.13 -9.98
N ALA A 150 -8.69 -0.43 -10.11
CA ALA A 150 -9.76 0.50 -9.77
C ALA A 150 -9.71 0.91 -8.29
N TRP A 151 -9.47 -0.05 -7.39
CA TRP A 151 -9.29 0.25 -5.98
C TRP A 151 -8.07 1.15 -5.75
N LYS A 152 -6.92 0.82 -6.35
CA LYS A 152 -5.68 1.61 -6.19
C LYS A 152 -5.84 3.06 -6.66
N MET A 153 -6.44 3.29 -7.82
CA MET A 153 -6.63 4.66 -8.28
C MET A 153 -7.59 5.44 -7.38
N GLY A 154 -8.67 4.79 -6.92
CA GLY A 154 -9.65 5.41 -6.03
C GLY A 154 -9.09 5.77 -4.67
N ILE A 155 -8.33 4.86 -4.02
CA ILE A 155 -7.75 5.12 -2.70
C ILE A 155 -6.66 6.21 -2.72
N LEU A 156 -5.93 6.35 -3.83
CA LEU A 156 -4.80 7.26 -3.97
C LEU A 156 -5.13 8.62 -4.60
N HIS A 157 -6.30 8.80 -5.22
CA HIS A 157 -6.57 9.96 -6.10
C HIS A 157 -6.35 11.32 -5.43
N ASP A 158 -6.72 11.44 -4.17
CA ASP A 158 -6.67 12.69 -3.41
C ASP A 158 -5.50 12.76 -2.40
N ILE A 159 -4.49 11.89 -2.52
CA ILE A 159 -3.36 11.82 -1.59
C ILE A 159 -2.65 13.17 -1.40
N CYS A 160 -2.64 14.03 -2.42
CA CYS A 160 -2.02 15.35 -2.39
C CYS A 160 -3.04 16.51 -2.25
N LYS A 161 -4.34 16.23 -2.02
CA LYS A 161 -5.39 17.25 -1.94
C LYS A 161 -5.19 18.24 -0.80
N GLN A 162 -4.59 17.81 0.29
CA GLN A 162 -4.32 18.63 1.47
C GLN A 162 -2.85 19.05 1.60
N MET A 163 -2.08 18.91 0.53
CA MET A 163 -0.70 19.39 0.49
C MET A 163 -0.70 20.93 0.61
N PRO A 164 0.15 21.54 1.47
CA PRO A 164 0.26 22.98 1.61
C PRO A 164 0.55 23.65 0.26
N TYR A 165 -0.06 24.83 0.03
CA TYR A 165 0.05 25.54 -1.24
C TYR A 165 1.51 25.79 -1.68
N GLU A 166 2.37 26.25 -0.76
CA GLU A 166 3.77 26.51 -1.10
C GLU A 166 4.53 25.24 -1.52
N ILE A 167 4.25 24.11 -0.89
CA ILE A 167 4.83 22.82 -1.29
C ILE A 167 4.28 22.40 -2.66
N SER A 168 2.98 22.54 -2.88
CA SER A 168 2.34 22.26 -4.18
C SER A 168 2.94 23.12 -5.29
N LYS A 169 3.16 24.40 -5.03
CA LYS A 169 3.75 25.34 -5.99
C LYS A 169 5.21 24.98 -6.34
N ILE A 170 6.00 24.57 -5.35
CA ILE A 170 7.37 24.10 -5.56
C ILE A 170 7.33 22.82 -6.42
N TRP A 171 6.47 21.86 -6.05
CA TRP A 171 6.33 20.61 -6.79
C TRP A 171 5.94 20.86 -8.25
N MET A 172 4.91 21.66 -8.49
CA MET A 172 4.45 22.02 -9.83
C MET A 172 5.54 22.69 -10.65
N ARG A 173 6.27 23.66 -10.07
CA ARG A 173 7.37 24.35 -10.76
C ARG A 173 8.46 23.40 -11.22
N HIS A 174 8.81 22.41 -10.40
CA HIS A 174 9.90 21.47 -10.70
C HIS A 174 9.50 20.29 -11.59
N HIS A 175 8.26 19.81 -11.44
CA HIS A 175 7.84 18.57 -12.08
C HIS A 175 6.76 18.75 -13.15
N MET A 176 5.97 19.81 -13.06
CA MET A 176 4.82 20.08 -13.94
C MET A 176 4.79 21.54 -14.45
N PRO A 177 5.91 22.10 -14.95
CA PRO A 177 6.01 23.54 -15.26
C PRO A 177 4.98 23.99 -16.31
N PHE A 178 4.56 23.13 -17.22
CA PHE A 178 3.56 23.44 -18.24
C PHE A 178 2.14 23.67 -17.69
N HIS A 179 1.86 23.19 -16.48
CA HIS A 179 0.56 23.34 -15.80
C HIS A 179 0.54 24.46 -14.74
N MET A 180 1.61 25.26 -14.64
CA MET A 180 1.70 26.35 -13.66
C MET A 180 0.66 27.44 -13.83
N ASN A 181 0.15 27.63 -15.04
CA ASN A 181 -0.85 28.65 -15.35
C ASN A 181 -2.29 28.20 -15.06
N GLU A 182 -2.47 26.94 -14.68
CA GLU A 182 -3.77 26.41 -14.34
C GLU A 182 -4.14 26.74 -12.86
N ALA A 183 -5.44 26.69 -12.56
CA ALA A 183 -5.91 27.03 -11.22
C ALA A 183 -5.31 26.07 -10.16
N PRO A 184 -4.79 26.60 -9.04
CA PRO A 184 -4.20 25.76 -7.99
C PRO A 184 -5.12 24.65 -7.44
N ALA A 185 -6.44 24.88 -7.52
CA ALA A 185 -7.44 23.92 -7.08
C ALA A 185 -7.36 22.55 -7.80
N ILE A 186 -6.83 22.52 -9.03
CA ILE A 186 -6.71 21.29 -9.82
C ILE A 186 -5.33 20.62 -9.74
N TRP A 187 -4.33 21.31 -9.20
CA TRP A 187 -2.94 20.82 -9.15
C TRP A 187 -2.80 19.49 -8.43
N HIS A 188 -3.67 19.20 -7.45
CA HIS A 188 -3.57 17.96 -6.68
C HIS A 188 -3.71 16.68 -7.54
N GLY A 189 -4.40 16.74 -8.67
CA GLY A 189 -4.48 15.61 -9.60
C GLY A 189 -3.13 15.35 -10.27
N TYR A 190 -2.48 16.39 -10.77
CA TYR A 190 -1.14 16.28 -11.38
C TYR A 190 -0.08 15.88 -10.37
N ILE A 191 -0.04 16.58 -9.23
CA ILE A 191 0.90 16.28 -8.14
C ILE A 191 0.67 14.87 -7.62
N GLY A 192 -0.58 14.46 -7.40
CA GLY A 192 -0.94 13.13 -6.93
C GLY A 192 -0.42 12.02 -7.84
N ALA A 193 -0.60 12.17 -9.15
CA ALA A 193 -0.11 11.21 -10.14
C ALA A 193 1.43 11.08 -10.12
N ASP A 194 2.15 12.20 -10.03
CA ASP A 194 3.60 12.19 -9.94
C ASP A 194 4.10 11.69 -8.59
N PHE A 195 3.41 12.05 -7.51
CA PHE A 195 3.71 11.60 -6.15
C PHE A 195 3.61 10.09 -6.00
N VAL A 196 2.51 9.48 -6.44
CA VAL A 196 2.34 8.01 -6.32
C VAL A 196 3.39 7.27 -7.15
N LYS A 197 3.79 7.82 -8.29
CA LYS A 197 4.86 7.28 -9.13
C LYS A 197 6.23 7.36 -8.45
N ARG A 198 6.58 8.51 -7.85
CA ARG A 198 7.92 8.77 -7.29
C ARG A 198 8.07 8.30 -5.86
N GLN A 199 7.05 8.47 -5.03
CA GLN A 199 7.13 8.22 -3.60
C GLN A 199 6.59 6.83 -3.21
N LEU A 200 5.62 6.30 -3.97
CA LEU A 200 5.01 5.00 -3.70
C LEU A 200 5.38 3.92 -4.73
N ASP A 201 6.27 4.22 -5.66
CA ASP A 201 6.72 3.30 -6.73
C ASP A 201 5.57 2.69 -7.57
N VAL A 202 4.42 3.35 -7.66
CA VAL A 202 3.32 2.93 -8.53
C VAL A 202 3.76 3.07 -9.98
N ARG A 203 3.71 1.97 -10.75
CA ARG A 203 4.14 1.92 -12.16
C ARG A 203 3.01 1.62 -13.14
N ASP A 204 1.83 1.31 -12.61
CA ASP A 204 0.65 1.05 -13.44
C ASP A 204 0.19 2.35 -14.11
N LYS A 205 0.29 2.37 -15.44
CA LYS A 205 -0.03 3.55 -16.25
C LYS A 205 -1.50 3.94 -16.18
N ASP A 206 -2.40 2.97 -16.04
CA ASP A 206 -3.84 3.24 -15.95
C ASP A 206 -4.15 3.94 -14.62
N VAL A 207 -3.54 3.48 -13.51
CA VAL A 207 -3.69 4.11 -12.19
C VAL A 207 -3.17 5.54 -12.19
N ILE A 208 -1.96 5.75 -12.74
CA ILE A 208 -1.34 7.09 -12.82
C ILE A 208 -2.16 8.03 -13.69
N SER A 209 -2.62 7.57 -14.87
CA SER A 209 -3.45 8.34 -15.79
C SER A 209 -4.77 8.75 -15.13
N ALA A 210 -5.45 7.80 -14.49
CA ALA A 210 -6.71 8.08 -13.83
C ALA A 210 -6.56 9.17 -12.75
N ILE A 211 -5.52 9.08 -11.89
CA ILE A 211 -5.24 10.09 -10.88
C ILE A 211 -4.93 11.45 -11.52
N TYR A 212 -4.15 11.48 -12.59
CA TYR A 212 -3.81 12.71 -13.30
C TYR A 212 -5.04 13.44 -13.86
N HIS A 213 -5.97 12.70 -14.46
CA HIS A 213 -7.11 13.25 -15.19
C HIS A 213 -8.40 13.39 -14.36
N HIS A 214 -8.43 12.92 -13.10
CA HIS A 214 -9.68 12.82 -12.33
C HIS A 214 -10.35 14.16 -12.03
N VAL A 215 -9.59 15.26 -11.97
CA VAL A 215 -10.14 16.58 -11.65
C VAL A 215 -10.89 17.15 -12.85
N LEU A 216 -10.26 17.14 -14.02
CA LEU A 216 -10.80 17.74 -15.24
C LEU A 216 -11.67 16.77 -16.05
N GLY A 217 -11.52 15.48 -15.83
CA GLY A 217 -12.22 14.46 -16.60
C GLY A 217 -11.92 14.54 -18.10
N ASP A 218 -10.68 14.82 -18.47
CA ASP A 218 -10.20 14.92 -19.83
C ASP A 218 -9.47 13.66 -20.32
N GLY A 219 -9.29 12.69 -19.43
CA GLY A 219 -8.74 11.38 -19.75
C GLY A 219 -9.68 10.54 -20.64
N LYS A 220 -9.10 9.58 -21.38
CA LYS A 220 -9.81 8.83 -22.42
C LYS A 220 -10.05 7.37 -22.06
N SER A 221 -9.23 6.79 -21.17
CA SER A 221 -9.35 5.39 -20.80
C SER A 221 -10.60 5.13 -19.97
N SER A 222 -11.04 3.88 -19.89
CA SER A 222 -12.14 3.49 -19.02
C SER A 222 -11.82 3.77 -17.54
N TYR A 223 -10.57 3.61 -17.11
CA TYR A 223 -10.15 3.91 -15.75
C TYR A 223 -10.20 5.42 -15.44
N ASP A 224 -9.79 6.27 -16.40
CA ASP A 224 -9.91 7.73 -16.27
C ASP A 224 -11.36 8.16 -16.04
N LYS A 225 -12.29 7.61 -16.84
CA LYS A 225 -13.72 7.86 -16.72
C LYS A 225 -14.30 7.37 -15.40
N ILE A 226 -13.93 6.15 -14.99
CA ILE A 226 -14.39 5.54 -13.74
C ILE A 226 -13.98 6.40 -12.55
N LEU A 227 -12.73 6.82 -12.45
CA LEU A 227 -12.26 7.61 -11.32
C LEU A 227 -12.94 8.98 -11.29
N PHE A 228 -13.05 9.66 -12.44
CA PHE A 228 -13.79 10.92 -12.52
C PHE A 228 -15.24 10.78 -12.05
N ILE A 229 -15.96 9.75 -12.53
CA ILE A 229 -17.33 9.46 -12.12
C ILE A 229 -17.40 9.22 -10.61
N ALA A 230 -16.53 8.34 -10.10
CA ALA A 230 -16.56 7.93 -8.69
C ALA A 230 -16.29 9.11 -7.75
N ASP A 231 -15.34 9.98 -8.08
CA ASP A 231 -15.10 11.19 -7.28
C ASP A 231 -16.31 12.12 -7.27
N LYS A 232 -17.03 12.29 -8.39
CA LYS A 232 -18.19 13.19 -8.49
C LYS A 232 -19.47 12.61 -7.89
N LEU A 233 -19.66 11.29 -7.96
CA LEU A 233 -20.86 10.60 -7.48
C LEU A 233 -20.68 9.92 -6.11
N ASP A 234 -19.59 10.22 -5.40
CA ASP A 234 -19.29 9.63 -4.10
C ASP A 234 -20.47 9.74 -3.11
N PRO A 235 -21.04 8.60 -2.66
CA PRO A 235 -22.16 8.59 -1.73
C PRO A 235 -21.86 9.26 -0.38
N SER A 236 -20.59 9.34 0.04
CA SER A 236 -20.20 9.97 1.30
C SER A 236 -20.43 11.50 1.31
N ARG A 237 -20.73 12.11 0.17
CA ARG A 237 -21.02 13.55 0.05
C ARG A 237 -22.42 13.92 0.52
N GLY A 238 -23.31 12.94 0.82
CA GLY A 238 -24.61 13.15 1.42
C GLY A 238 -25.74 13.50 0.44
N TYR A 239 -25.53 13.40 -0.87
CA TYR A 239 -26.59 13.49 -1.87
C TYR A 239 -26.85 12.13 -2.54
N ASP A 240 -28.10 11.92 -2.98
CA ASP A 240 -28.44 10.68 -3.68
C ASP A 240 -27.91 10.72 -5.12
N SER A 241 -27.01 9.81 -5.42
CA SER A 241 -26.42 9.61 -6.75
C SER A 241 -26.76 8.24 -7.36
N SER A 242 -27.66 7.50 -6.73
CA SER A 242 -27.96 6.10 -7.07
C SER A 242 -28.35 5.91 -8.54
N GLU A 243 -29.27 6.74 -9.06
CA GLU A 243 -29.70 6.65 -10.47
C GLU A 243 -28.53 6.87 -11.44
N GLN A 244 -27.65 7.84 -11.13
CA GLN A 244 -26.52 8.14 -11.99
C GLN A 244 -25.46 7.03 -11.92
N ILE A 245 -25.25 6.43 -10.76
CA ILE A 245 -24.34 5.30 -10.58
C ILE A 245 -24.84 4.09 -11.40
N GLU A 246 -26.15 3.78 -11.35
CA GLU A 246 -26.71 2.69 -12.15
C GLU A 246 -26.58 2.95 -13.65
N LEU A 247 -26.82 4.17 -14.11
CA LEU A 247 -26.54 4.55 -15.50
C LEU A 247 -25.08 4.30 -15.88
N CYS A 248 -24.15 4.66 -15.00
CA CYS A 248 -22.70 4.46 -15.24
C CYS A 248 -22.33 2.97 -15.26
N LYS A 249 -22.97 2.12 -14.47
CA LYS A 249 -22.80 0.66 -14.51
C LYS A 249 -23.34 0.05 -15.81
N MET A 250 -24.44 0.57 -16.34
CA MET A 250 -25.01 0.09 -17.60
C MET A 250 -24.23 0.57 -18.81
N ASN A 251 -23.80 1.82 -18.82
CA ASN A 251 -23.07 2.44 -19.93
C ASN A 251 -22.10 3.49 -19.43
N LEU A 252 -20.83 3.14 -19.40
CA LEU A 252 -19.76 4.00 -18.86
C LEU A 252 -19.63 5.31 -19.63
N ASP A 253 -19.70 5.28 -20.97
CA ASP A 253 -19.50 6.47 -21.81
C ASP A 253 -20.66 7.45 -21.68
N LEU A 254 -21.88 6.95 -21.67
CA LEU A 254 -23.06 7.76 -21.48
C LEU A 254 -23.09 8.38 -20.08
N GLY A 255 -22.82 7.55 -19.05
CA GLY A 255 -22.72 7.99 -17.67
C GLY A 255 -21.66 9.07 -17.48
N PHE A 256 -20.46 8.85 -18.01
CA PHE A 256 -19.37 9.84 -17.96
C PHE A 256 -19.77 11.18 -18.61
N LYS A 257 -20.37 11.15 -19.80
CA LYS A 257 -20.85 12.38 -20.48
C LYS A 257 -21.87 13.13 -19.62
N ARG A 258 -22.82 12.41 -19.01
CA ARG A 258 -23.86 13.01 -18.14
C ARG A 258 -23.25 13.64 -16.89
N VAL A 259 -22.36 12.90 -16.19
CA VAL A 259 -21.67 13.41 -15.00
C VAL A 259 -20.80 14.63 -15.32
N LYS A 260 -20.05 14.56 -16.42
CA LYS A 260 -19.19 15.67 -16.86
C LYS A 260 -19.98 16.93 -17.24
N LYS A 261 -21.15 16.78 -17.90
CA LYS A 261 -22.04 17.90 -18.21
C LYS A 261 -22.57 18.58 -16.93
N ASN A 262 -22.99 17.80 -15.96
CA ASN A 262 -23.54 18.32 -14.70
C ASN A 262 -22.47 19.07 -13.87
N ASN A 263 -21.21 18.64 -13.92
CA ASN A 263 -20.11 19.29 -13.21
C ASN A 263 -19.56 20.57 -13.88
N LYS A 264 -19.91 20.86 -15.12
CA LYS A 264 -19.54 22.13 -15.76
C LYS A 264 -20.43 23.32 -15.35
N ASN A 265 -21.52 23.02 -14.66
CA ASN A 265 -22.50 24.01 -14.22
C ASN A 265 -22.40 24.35 -12.71
N ILE A 266 -21.32 23.90 -12.07
CA ILE A 266 -20.91 24.25 -10.71
C ILE A 266 -19.55 24.97 -10.76
#